data_05d537f637abaa048b023c35390403b1
#
_entry.id   05d537f637abaa048b023c35390403b1
#
_cell.length_a   1.000
_cell.length_b   1.000
_cell.length_c   1.000
_cell.angle_alpha   90.00
_cell.angle_beta   90.00
_cell.angle_gamma   90.00
#
_symmetry.space_group_name_H-M   'P 1'
#
loop_
_entity.id
_entity.type
_entity.pdbx_description
1 polymer ?
#
loop_
_entity_poly.entity_id
_entity_poly.type
_entity_poly.pdbx_seq_one_letter_code
_entity_poly.pdbx_strand_id
1 'polypeptide(L)'
;MKTFDGRALATSSNEALRTRLEQNTADGLITAPVVIAQGLSDIVVPPSATDAYVEERCSAGQRLEYWTFAGRDHFTIVQPGAPLEELLIRWTMARFANEPQASGCVHKSF
;
A
#
# COMPACT_ATOMS: atom_id res chain seq x y z
N MET A 1 -28.28 -1.48 -10.49
CA MET A 1 -27.31 -2.58 -10.33
C MET A 1 -26.85 -2.64 -8.89
N LYS A 2 -26.90 -3.81 -8.28
CA LYS A 2 -26.39 -3.95 -6.91
C LYS A 2 -24.89 -4.03 -6.92
N THR A 3 -24.25 -3.29 -6.02
CA THR A 3 -22.82 -3.41 -5.80
C THR A 3 -22.52 -4.75 -5.13
N PHE A 4 -21.49 -5.44 -5.61
CA PHE A 4 -21.04 -6.68 -4.98
C PHE A 4 -20.53 -6.40 -3.57
N ASP A 5 -21.05 -7.15 -2.59
CA ASP A 5 -20.62 -7.06 -1.21
C ASP A 5 -19.92 -8.36 -0.80
N GLY A 6 -18.59 -8.31 -0.73
CA GLY A 6 -17.79 -9.44 -0.29
C GLY A 6 -18.05 -9.89 1.14
N ARG A 7 -18.57 -8.99 1.99
CA ARG A 7 -18.91 -9.31 3.38
C ARG A 7 -20.05 -10.32 3.47
N ALA A 8 -21.04 -10.19 2.57
CA ALA A 8 -22.17 -11.14 2.54
C ALA A 8 -21.71 -12.55 2.21
N LEU A 9 -20.74 -12.70 1.31
CA LEU A 9 -20.14 -13.98 0.98
C LEU A 9 -19.24 -14.51 2.10
N ALA A 10 -18.47 -13.64 2.75
CA ALA A 10 -17.58 -14.00 3.85
C ALA A 10 -18.33 -14.50 5.08
N THR A 11 -19.59 -14.06 5.27
CA THR A 11 -20.46 -14.50 6.37
C THR A 11 -21.39 -15.65 6.00
N SER A 12 -21.26 -16.19 4.78
CA SER A 12 -22.08 -17.32 4.33
C SER A 12 -21.75 -18.60 5.08
N SER A 13 -22.63 -19.61 5.01
CA SER A 13 -22.41 -20.93 5.57
C SER A 13 -21.40 -21.77 4.77
N ASN A 14 -20.97 -21.29 3.62
CA ASN A 14 -19.96 -21.96 2.79
C ASN A 14 -18.55 -21.63 3.30
N GLU A 15 -17.99 -22.49 4.14
CA GLU A 15 -16.67 -22.28 4.74
C GLU A 15 -15.53 -22.25 3.71
N ALA A 16 -15.61 -23.04 2.64
CA ALA A 16 -14.58 -23.05 1.61
C ALA A 16 -14.51 -21.70 0.89
N LEU A 17 -15.67 -21.11 0.56
CA LEU A 17 -15.74 -19.80 -0.05
C LEU A 17 -15.25 -18.71 0.91
N ARG A 18 -15.69 -18.77 2.16
CA ARG A 18 -15.27 -17.83 3.19
C ARG A 18 -13.76 -17.84 3.36
N THR A 19 -13.15 -19.02 3.46
CA THR A 19 -11.71 -19.16 3.60
C THR A 19 -10.97 -18.55 2.41
N ARG A 20 -11.47 -18.78 1.17
CA ARG A 20 -10.87 -18.16 -0.03
C ARG A 20 -10.97 -16.65 -0.01
N LEU A 21 -12.10 -16.10 0.40
CA LEU A 21 -12.29 -14.65 0.49
C LEU A 21 -11.36 -14.04 1.55
N GLU A 22 -11.21 -14.70 2.69
CA GLU A 22 -10.29 -14.27 3.74
C GLU A 22 -8.83 -14.30 3.27
N GLN A 23 -8.44 -15.33 2.53
CA GLN A 23 -7.09 -15.45 1.95
C GLN A 23 -6.80 -14.37 0.90
N ASN A 24 -7.82 -13.85 0.24
CA ASN A 24 -7.69 -12.82 -0.79
C ASN A 24 -7.83 -11.39 -0.23
N THR A 25 -8.04 -11.22 1.07
CA THR A 25 -7.99 -9.90 1.68
C THR A 25 -6.54 -9.46 1.86
N ALA A 26 -6.27 -8.16 1.69
CA ALA A 26 -4.93 -7.60 1.79
C ALA A 26 -4.54 -7.29 3.24
N ASP A 27 -4.77 -8.23 4.16
CA ASP A 27 -4.55 -8.05 5.59
C ASP A 27 -3.37 -8.86 6.16
N GLY A 28 -2.77 -9.74 5.36
CA GLY A 28 -1.59 -10.49 5.74
C GLY A 28 -0.32 -9.64 5.75
N LEU A 29 0.64 -9.99 6.63
CA LEU A 29 1.93 -9.33 6.65
C LEU A 29 2.76 -9.76 5.44
N ILE A 30 3.43 -8.79 4.83
CA ILE A 30 4.33 -8.99 3.71
C ILE A 30 5.75 -9.02 4.25
N THR A 31 6.50 -10.08 3.94
CA THR A 31 7.88 -10.24 4.41
C THR A 31 8.90 -9.51 3.53
N ALA A 32 8.56 -9.30 2.25
CA ALA A 32 9.40 -8.53 1.34
C ALA A 32 9.41 -7.05 1.73
N PRO A 33 10.47 -6.29 1.39
CA PRO A 33 10.46 -4.84 1.55
C PRO A 33 9.30 -4.18 0.80
N VAL A 34 8.62 -3.23 1.45
CA VAL A 34 7.42 -2.58 0.92
C VAL A 34 7.59 -1.06 0.92
N VAL A 35 7.25 -0.45 -0.21
CA VAL A 35 7.05 0.99 -0.32
C VAL A 35 5.62 1.24 -0.78
N ILE A 36 4.93 2.16 -0.11
CA ILE A 36 3.62 2.65 -0.52
C ILE A 36 3.80 4.11 -0.89
N ALA A 37 3.41 4.48 -2.11
CA ALA A 37 3.49 5.85 -2.60
C ALA A 37 2.08 6.41 -2.83
N GLN A 38 1.83 7.62 -2.33
CA GLN A 38 0.53 8.27 -2.39
C GLN A 38 0.67 9.73 -2.81
N GLY A 39 -0.05 10.11 -3.85
CA GLY A 39 -0.21 11.52 -4.22
C GLY A 39 -1.22 12.20 -3.31
N LEU A 40 -0.87 13.34 -2.75
CA LEU A 40 -1.75 14.05 -1.81
C LEU A 40 -2.94 14.73 -2.50
N SER A 41 -2.89 14.89 -3.82
CA SER A 41 -4.01 15.43 -4.63
C SER A 41 -4.79 14.32 -5.35
N ASP A 42 -4.60 13.07 -4.97
CA ASP A 42 -5.27 11.92 -5.56
C ASP A 42 -6.74 11.89 -5.15
N ILE A 43 -7.63 11.96 -6.15
CA ILE A 43 -9.09 11.85 -5.96
C ILE A 43 -9.64 10.48 -6.30
N VAL A 44 -8.84 9.62 -6.93
CA VAL A 44 -9.22 8.24 -7.27
C VAL A 44 -9.03 7.35 -6.05
N VAL A 45 -7.86 7.44 -5.42
CA VAL A 45 -7.59 6.81 -4.13
C VAL A 45 -7.28 7.93 -3.13
N PRO A 46 -8.24 8.32 -2.29
CA PRO A 46 -8.02 9.42 -1.35
C PRO A 46 -6.87 9.13 -0.39
N PRO A 47 -6.02 10.12 -0.09
CA PRO A 47 -4.92 9.92 0.87
C PRO A 47 -5.39 9.37 2.22
N SER A 48 -6.58 9.77 2.68
CA SER A 48 -7.15 9.26 3.94
C SER A 48 -7.34 7.74 3.93
N ALA A 49 -7.69 7.15 2.80
CA ALA A 49 -7.86 5.70 2.68
C ALA A 49 -6.51 4.98 2.78
N THR A 50 -5.48 5.51 2.11
CA THR A 50 -4.13 4.96 2.20
C THR A 50 -3.53 5.16 3.59
N ASP A 51 -3.73 6.33 4.20
CA ASP A 51 -3.30 6.60 5.58
C ASP A 51 -3.87 5.57 6.55
N ALA A 52 -5.16 5.27 6.45
CA ALA A 52 -5.82 4.29 7.31
C ALA A 52 -5.25 2.88 7.09
N TYR A 53 -5.01 2.50 5.84
CA TYR A 53 -4.39 1.21 5.51
C TYR A 53 -2.99 1.10 6.08
N VAL A 54 -2.16 2.12 5.91
CA VAL A 54 -0.79 2.16 6.44
C VAL A 54 -0.80 2.07 7.96
N GLU A 55 -1.66 2.82 8.63
CA GLU A 55 -1.79 2.79 10.09
C GLU A 55 -2.15 1.39 10.58
N GLU A 56 -3.10 0.74 9.95
CA GLU A 56 -3.51 -0.62 10.27
C GLU A 56 -2.36 -1.61 10.06
N ARG A 57 -1.65 -1.51 8.94
CA ARG A 57 -0.53 -2.40 8.63
C ARG A 57 0.63 -2.22 9.61
N CYS A 58 0.94 -0.98 9.94
CA CYS A 58 2.00 -0.67 10.91
C CYS A 58 1.65 -1.18 12.30
N SER A 59 0.41 -1.03 12.71
CA SER A 59 -0.08 -1.56 14.00
C SER A 59 -0.01 -3.08 14.07
N ALA A 60 -0.16 -3.76 12.92
CA ALA A 60 -0.06 -5.22 12.82
C ALA A 60 1.40 -5.71 12.75
N GLY A 61 2.39 -4.83 12.77
CA GLY A 61 3.80 -5.19 12.73
C GLY A 61 4.43 -5.20 11.35
N GLN A 62 3.75 -4.69 10.31
CA GLN A 62 4.31 -4.57 8.97
C GLN A 62 5.46 -3.56 8.96
N ARG A 63 6.60 -3.92 8.39
CA ARG A 63 7.68 -3.00 8.06
C ARG A 63 7.43 -2.42 6.67
N LEU A 64 7.43 -1.09 6.55
CA LEU A 64 7.22 -0.42 5.27
C LEU A 64 7.75 1.02 5.29
N GLU A 65 7.93 1.57 4.10
CA GLU A 65 8.09 3.01 3.92
C GLU A 65 6.83 3.54 3.24
N TYR A 66 6.31 4.65 3.76
CA TYR A 66 5.16 5.34 3.20
C TYR A 66 5.61 6.71 2.68
N TRP A 67 5.55 6.87 1.37
CA TRP A 67 6.00 8.08 0.68
C TRP A 67 4.80 8.88 0.18
N THR A 68 4.67 10.12 0.63
CA THR A 68 3.61 11.02 0.17
C THR A 68 4.20 12.14 -0.68
N PHE A 69 3.45 12.53 -1.71
CA PHE A 69 3.91 13.50 -2.72
C PHE A 69 2.91 14.63 -2.85
N ALA A 70 3.29 15.82 -2.37
CA ALA A 70 2.47 17.03 -2.47
C ALA A 70 2.28 17.42 -3.95
N GLY A 71 1.07 17.86 -4.29
CA GLY A 71 0.75 18.31 -5.64
C GLY A 71 0.65 17.23 -6.71
N ARG A 72 0.76 15.96 -6.34
CA ARG A 72 0.61 14.84 -7.28
C ARG A 72 -0.72 14.14 -7.10
N ASP A 73 -1.33 13.76 -8.21
CA ASP A 73 -2.57 12.98 -8.23
C ASP A 73 -2.30 11.52 -8.63
N HIS A 74 -3.36 10.77 -8.90
CA HIS A 74 -3.27 9.35 -9.23
C HIS A 74 -2.43 9.07 -10.48
N PHE A 75 -2.39 10.00 -11.42
CA PHE A 75 -1.69 9.84 -12.70
C PHE A 75 -0.33 10.54 -12.70
N THR A 76 -0.25 11.74 -12.15
CA THR A 76 0.98 12.54 -12.19
C THR A 76 2.06 12.00 -11.26
N ILE A 77 1.70 11.19 -10.26
CA ILE A 77 2.67 10.55 -9.36
C ILE A 77 3.61 9.60 -10.12
N VAL A 78 3.12 8.96 -11.19
CA VAL A 78 3.90 8.02 -12.02
C VAL A 78 4.32 8.61 -13.36
N GLN A 79 4.09 9.90 -13.54
CA GLN A 79 4.47 10.62 -14.75
C GLN A 79 5.99 10.59 -14.94
N PRO A 80 6.50 10.44 -16.19
CA PRO A 80 7.93 10.52 -16.44
C PRO A 80 8.53 11.81 -15.91
N GLY A 81 9.65 11.70 -15.18
CA GLY A 81 10.31 12.85 -14.55
C GLY A 81 9.70 13.26 -13.21
N ALA A 82 8.64 12.59 -12.73
CA ALA A 82 8.11 12.83 -11.39
C ALA A 82 9.09 12.31 -10.31
N PRO A 83 9.08 12.90 -9.11
CA PRO A 83 10.02 12.51 -8.05
C PRO A 83 10.01 11.02 -7.69
N LEU A 84 8.85 10.35 -7.78
CA LEU A 84 8.73 8.93 -7.44
C LEU A 84 9.64 8.04 -8.29
N GLU A 85 9.79 8.34 -9.56
CA GLU A 85 10.58 7.51 -10.48
C GLU A 85 12.02 7.33 -9.97
N GLU A 86 12.72 8.42 -9.72
CA GLU A 86 14.10 8.37 -9.24
C GLU A 86 14.22 7.78 -7.84
N LEU A 87 13.34 8.16 -6.95
CA LEU A 87 13.31 7.65 -5.58
C LEU A 87 13.10 6.14 -5.56
N LEU A 88 12.19 5.65 -6.39
CA LEU A 88 11.87 4.22 -6.45
C LEU A 88 13.04 3.43 -7.07
N ILE A 89 13.70 3.97 -8.07
CA ILE A 89 14.89 3.35 -8.65
C ILE A 89 16.00 3.23 -7.59
N ARG A 90 16.28 4.28 -6.85
CA ARG A 90 17.28 4.27 -5.76
C ARG A 90 16.92 3.25 -4.68
N TRP A 91 15.67 3.24 -4.27
CA TRP A 91 15.20 2.29 -3.27
C TRP A 91 15.36 0.85 -3.75
N THR A 92 14.98 0.57 -5.00
CA THR A 92 15.09 -0.75 -5.60
C THR A 92 16.55 -1.21 -5.68
N MET A 93 17.45 -0.31 -6.14
CA MET A 93 18.88 -0.62 -6.22
C MET A 93 19.49 -0.90 -4.84
N ALA A 94 19.03 -0.18 -3.81
CA ALA A 94 19.46 -0.43 -2.44
C ALA A 94 19.06 -1.84 -1.97
N ARG A 95 17.89 -2.34 -2.41
CA ARG A 95 17.47 -3.73 -2.10
C ARG A 95 18.39 -4.75 -2.77
N PHE A 96 18.77 -4.51 -4.02
CA PHE A 96 19.73 -5.38 -4.72
C PHE A 96 21.13 -5.34 -4.09
N ALA A 97 21.52 -4.22 -3.51
CA ALA A 97 22.78 -4.09 -2.79
C ALA A 97 22.73 -4.66 -1.36
N ASN A 98 21.64 -5.30 -0.97
CA ASN A 98 21.41 -5.85 0.36
C ASN A 98 21.48 -4.81 1.48
N GLU A 99 21.17 -3.55 1.18
CA GLU A 99 21.02 -2.54 2.22
C GLU A 99 19.79 -2.85 3.08
N PRO A 100 19.85 -2.57 4.40
CA PRO A 100 18.75 -2.90 5.28
C PRO A 100 17.45 -2.17 4.89
N GLN A 101 16.32 -2.89 4.93
CA GLN A 101 15.02 -2.25 4.82
C GLN A 101 14.68 -1.52 6.12
N ALA A 102 13.63 -0.70 6.09
CA ALA A 102 13.13 -0.03 7.28
C ALA A 102 12.87 -1.04 8.40
N SER A 103 13.26 -0.70 9.63
CA SER A 103 13.07 -1.57 10.79
C SER A 103 11.65 -1.54 11.35
N GLY A 104 10.82 -0.63 10.88
CA GLY A 104 9.42 -0.45 11.26
C GLY A 104 8.69 0.29 10.15
N CYS A 105 7.81 1.23 10.53
CA CYS A 105 7.14 2.10 9.58
C CYS A 105 7.84 3.46 9.52
N VAL A 106 8.19 3.87 8.32
CA VAL A 106 8.83 5.17 8.07
C VAL A 106 7.98 5.96 7.10
N HIS A 107 7.61 7.19 7.46
CA HIS A 107 6.89 8.11 6.60
C HIS A 107 7.83 9.18 6.07
N LYS A 108 7.87 9.33 4.75
CA LYS A 108 8.64 10.37 4.06
C LYS A 108 7.69 11.23 3.22
N SER A 109 7.83 12.55 3.35
CA SER A 109 7.02 13.53 2.60
C SER A 109 7.90 14.25 1.58
N PHE A 110 7.39 14.35 0.35
CA PHE A 110 8.08 14.98 -0.77
C PHE A 110 7.27 16.10 -1.40
#